data_40b20cff2b6b5787a73f5d3d1a150570
#
_entry.id   40b20cff2b6b5787a73f5d3d1a150570
#
_cell.length_a   1.000
_cell.length_b   1.000
_cell.length_c   1.000
_cell.angle_alpha   90.00
_cell.angle_beta   90.00
_cell.angle_gamma   90.00
#
_symmetry.space_group_name_H-M   'P 1'
#
loop_
_entity.id
_entity.type
_entity.pdbx_description
1 polymer ?
#
loop_
_entity_poly.entity_id
_entity_poly.type
_entity_poly.pdbx_seq_one_letter_code
_entity_poly.pdbx_strand_id
1 'polypeptide(L)'
;MAIRKRFSEWNETAQTWPLSVSVMSIIVSAAFLFWKSYQITWLNALIGLPLLCLALTWIIYKFLFPAFKRNNVTNVLVHLVWTGVSALATSFIATGEIYWNVLLAILPVGLIASGITHGKGKTAAQAYAFEVMINYLYLAVCSIIGIFPIATIIVFMTIPVAIGCSKTMMNSVEGGSHLTRDLGARTANLLHLFTTLLAVAFAVARFI
;
A
#
# COMPACT_ATOMS: atom_id res chain seq x y z
N MET A 1 19.59 -8.42 27.61
CA MET A 1 18.60 -7.31 27.77
C MET A 1 18.35 -6.53 26.46
N ALA A 2 19.36 -6.22 25.65
CA ALA A 2 19.22 -5.45 24.38
C ALA A 2 18.37 -6.15 23.29
N ILE A 3 18.42 -7.47 23.18
CA ILE A 3 17.64 -8.23 22.16
C ILE A 3 16.14 -8.19 22.44
N ARG A 4 15.74 -8.26 23.71
CA ARG A 4 14.33 -8.23 24.13
C ARG A 4 13.70 -6.85 23.88
N LYS A 5 14.45 -5.78 24.06
CA LYS A 5 14.02 -4.41 23.78
C LYS A 5 13.85 -4.17 22.26
N ARG A 6 14.73 -4.75 21.42
CA ARG A 6 14.62 -4.69 19.95
C ARG A 6 13.39 -5.43 19.42
N PHE A 7 13.02 -6.55 20.04
CA PHE A 7 11.83 -7.30 19.65
C PHE A 7 10.53 -6.57 20.01
N SER A 8 10.47 -5.87 21.17
CA SER A 8 9.28 -5.11 21.54
C SER A 8 9.07 -3.88 20.65
N GLU A 9 10.13 -3.15 20.34
CA GLU A 9 10.07 -1.96 19.48
C GLU A 9 9.75 -2.30 18.01
N TRP A 10 10.22 -3.46 17.53
CA TRP A 10 9.86 -3.97 16.21
C TRP A 10 8.40 -4.44 16.17
N ASN A 11 7.92 -4.99 17.26
CA ASN A 11 6.55 -5.47 17.44
C ASN A 11 5.55 -4.30 17.44
N GLU A 12 5.89 -3.16 18.04
CA GLU A 12 5.03 -1.96 18.04
C GLU A 12 4.88 -1.36 16.64
N THR A 13 5.97 -1.23 15.89
CA THR A 13 5.90 -0.72 14.51
C THR A 13 5.23 -1.74 13.58
N ALA A 14 5.46 -3.04 13.79
CA ALA A 14 4.83 -4.10 13.02
C ALA A 14 3.34 -4.29 13.33
N GLN A 15 2.84 -3.83 14.47
CA GLN A 15 1.42 -3.96 14.82
C GLN A 15 0.53 -2.90 14.14
N THR A 16 1.07 -1.75 13.77
CA THR A 16 0.28 -0.65 13.20
C THR A 16 0.21 -0.65 11.67
N TRP A 17 1.19 -1.22 10.99
CA TRP A 17 1.24 -1.18 9.53
C TRP A 17 0.09 -1.95 8.83
N PRO A 18 -0.43 -3.10 9.34
CA PRO A 18 -1.58 -3.77 8.71
C PRO A 18 -2.81 -2.87 8.67
N LEU A 19 -3.07 -2.13 9.75
CA LEU A 19 -4.16 -1.16 9.81
C LEU A 19 -3.96 -0.07 8.76
N SER A 20 -2.75 0.49 8.68
CA SER A 20 -2.40 1.50 7.69
C SER A 20 -2.66 1.05 6.27
N VAL A 21 -2.20 -0.14 5.89
CA VAL A 21 -2.39 -0.67 4.54
C VAL A 21 -3.87 -0.90 4.23
N SER A 22 -4.64 -1.43 5.19
CA SER A 22 -6.08 -1.62 5.04
C SER A 22 -6.82 -0.30 4.84
N VAL A 23 -6.54 0.70 5.68
CA VAL A 23 -7.14 2.04 5.58
C VAL A 23 -6.82 2.67 4.23
N MET A 24 -5.55 2.64 3.81
CA MET A 24 -5.13 3.25 2.54
C MET A 24 -5.74 2.53 1.34
N SER A 25 -5.85 1.21 1.38
CA SER A 25 -6.51 0.44 0.32
C SER A 25 -7.98 0.80 0.19
N ILE A 26 -8.68 0.95 1.30
CA ILE A 26 -10.10 1.35 1.34
C ILE A 26 -10.26 2.77 0.78
N ILE A 27 -9.42 3.72 1.20
CA ILE A 27 -9.48 5.12 0.75
C ILE A 27 -9.27 5.22 -0.76
N VAL A 28 -8.24 4.58 -1.32
CA VAL A 28 -7.95 4.62 -2.76
C VAL A 28 -9.08 3.94 -3.55
N SER A 29 -9.60 2.81 -3.07
CA SER A 29 -10.70 2.11 -3.71
C SER A 29 -11.97 2.95 -3.73
N ALA A 30 -12.33 3.57 -2.62
CA ALA A 30 -13.49 4.46 -2.54
C ALA A 30 -13.33 5.69 -3.45
N ALA A 31 -12.15 6.30 -3.50
CA ALA A 31 -11.86 7.42 -4.38
C ALA A 31 -11.95 7.02 -5.87
N PHE A 32 -11.47 5.84 -6.22
CA PHE A 32 -11.60 5.30 -7.58
C PHE A 32 -13.06 5.06 -7.97
N LEU A 33 -13.87 4.45 -7.09
CA LEU A 33 -15.29 4.24 -7.31
C LEU A 33 -16.03 5.58 -7.48
N PHE A 34 -15.70 6.56 -6.66
CA PHE A 34 -16.24 7.91 -6.78
C PHE A 34 -15.88 8.56 -8.12
N TRP A 35 -14.63 8.46 -8.56
CA TRP A 35 -14.22 8.97 -9.87
C TRP A 35 -14.96 8.31 -11.02
N LYS A 36 -15.15 6.99 -10.99
CA LYS A 36 -15.88 6.24 -12.03
C LYS A 36 -17.38 6.47 -12.01
N SER A 37 -17.88 7.33 -11.12
CA SER A 37 -19.32 7.65 -11.00
C SER A 37 -20.20 6.49 -10.59
N TYR A 38 -19.63 5.47 -9.94
CA TYR A 38 -20.46 4.40 -9.39
C TYR A 38 -21.35 4.93 -8.26
N GLN A 39 -22.56 4.38 -8.17
CA GLN A 39 -23.51 4.79 -7.13
C GLN A 39 -23.04 4.27 -5.77
N ILE A 40 -22.58 5.17 -4.91
CA ILE A 40 -22.13 4.84 -3.57
C ILE A 40 -23.29 4.98 -2.59
N THR A 41 -23.59 3.89 -1.88
CA THR A 41 -24.54 3.90 -0.74
C THR A 41 -23.79 4.40 0.49
N TRP A 42 -23.86 5.70 0.75
CA TRP A 42 -23.09 6.37 1.79
C TRP A 42 -23.28 5.78 3.19
N LEU A 43 -24.49 5.32 3.52
CA LEU A 43 -24.75 4.69 4.81
C LEU A 43 -23.96 3.39 4.99
N ASN A 44 -23.98 2.53 3.96
CA ASN A 44 -23.23 1.27 3.97
C ASN A 44 -21.72 1.53 4.00
N ALA A 45 -21.24 2.53 3.24
CA ALA A 45 -19.84 2.91 3.24
C ALA A 45 -19.41 3.41 4.62
N LEU A 46 -20.17 4.29 5.27
CA LEU A 46 -19.83 4.89 6.56
C LEU A 46 -19.70 3.85 7.69
N ILE A 47 -20.54 2.84 7.69
CA ILE A 47 -20.56 1.79 8.73
C ILE A 47 -19.69 0.60 8.32
N GLY A 48 -19.85 0.14 7.07
CA GLY A 48 -19.22 -1.09 6.60
C GLY A 48 -17.73 -0.99 6.39
N LEU A 49 -17.22 0.16 5.89
CA LEU A 49 -15.78 0.29 5.62
C LEU A 49 -14.92 0.30 6.90
N PRO A 50 -15.29 0.97 7.99
CA PRO A 50 -14.57 0.83 9.26
C PRO A 50 -14.59 -0.60 9.80
N LEU A 51 -15.74 -1.29 9.73
CA LEU A 51 -15.84 -2.69 10.16
C LEU A 51 -14.98 -3.61 9.29
N LEU A 52 -14.98 -3.40 7.97
CA LEU A 52 -14.09 -4.11 7.06
C LEU A 52 -12.62 -3.90 7.42
N CYS A 53 -12.23 -2.66 7.70
CA CYS A 53 -10.87 -2.33 8.08
C CYS A 53 -10.42 -3.10 9.33
N LEU A 54 -11.26 -3.14 10.35
CA LEU A 54 -10.99 -3.87 11.59
C LEU A 54 -10.91 -5.39 11.34
N ALA A 55 -11.84 -5.95 10.55
CA ALA A 55 -11.87 -7.37 10.23
C ALA A 55 -10.62 -7.79 9.43
N LEU A 56 -10.26 -7.04 8.40
CA LEU A 56 -9.06 -7.30 7.59
C LEU A 56 -7.79 -7.22 8.44
N THR A 57 -7.67 -6.19 9.27
CA THR A 57 -6.52 -6.03 10.15
C THR A 57 -6.38 -7.22 11.11
N TRP A 58 -7.50 -7.69 11.68
CA TRP A 58 -7.51 -8.85 12.59
C TRP A 58 -7.13 -10.15 11.87
N ILE A 59 -7.69 -10.41 10.67
CA ILE A 59 -7.40 -11.60 9.87
C ILE A 59 -5.90 -11.66 9.54
N ILE A 60 -5.32 -10.53 9.14
CA ILE A 60 -3.91 -10.49 8.78
C ILE A 60 -3.02 -10.72 9.97
N TYR A 61 -3.30 -10.04 11.07
CA TYR A 61 -2.53 -10.21 12.30
C TYR A 61 -2.51 -11.68 12.72
N LYS A 62 -3.64 -12.36 12.64
CA LYS A 62 -3.78 -13.74 13.12
C LYS A 62 -3.23 -14.79 12.15
N PHE A 63 -3.49 -14.64 10.85
CA PHE A 63 -3.26 -15.71 9.87
C PHE A 63 -2.11 -15.43 8.90
N LEU A 64 -1.91 -14.19 8.48
CA LEU A 64 -0.93 -13.85 7.45
C LEU A 64 0.39 -13.37 8.03
N PHE A 65 0.38 -12.76 9.21
CA PHE A 65 1.60 -12.27 9.85
C PHE A 65 2.70 -13.33 10.00
N PRO A 66 2.40 -14.60 10.35
CA PRO A 66 3.41 -15.66 10.37
C PRO A 66 4.02 -15.99 9.01
N ALA A 67 3.30 -15.74 7.91
CA ALA A 67 3.74 -16.04 6.54
C ALA A 67 4.76 -15.01 6.01
N PHE A 68 4.75 -13.76 6.50
CA PHE A 68 5.65 -12.69 6.05
C PHE A 68 7.14 -12.94 6.30
N LYS A 69 7.49 -13.92 7.13
CA LYS A 69 8.89 -14.23 7.44
C LYS A 69 9.60 -15.09 6.40
N ARG A 70 8.91 -15.55 5.37
CA ARG A 70 9.42 -16.65 4.53
C ARG A 70 10.22 -16.25 3.29
N ASN A 71 9.77 -15.28 2.51
CA ASN A 71 10.42 -14.90 1.23
C ASN A 71 9.86 -13.56 0.71
N ASN A 72 10.68 -12.77 0.02
CA ASN A 72 10.25 -11.48 -0.56
C ASN A 72 9.09 -11.65 -1.56
N VAL A 73 9.15 -12.68 -2.43
CA VAL A 73 8.07 -12.96 -3.40
C VAL A 73 6.75 -13.27 -2.69
N THR A 74 6.80 -14.07 -1.62
CA THR A 74 5.61 -14.37 -0.81
C THR A 74 5.04 -13.10 -0.19
N ASN A 75 5.90 -12.19 0.28
CA ASN A 75 5.47 -10.91 0.84
C ASN A 75 4.73 -10.05 -0.18
N VAL A 76 5.25 -9.93 -1.40
CA VAL A 76 4.59 -9.20 -2.49
C VAL A 76 3.22 -9.80 -2.79
N LEU A 77 3.14 -11.11 -2.98
CA LEU A 77 1.89 -11.80 -3.27
C LEU A 77 0.85 -11.60 -2.17
N VAL A 78 1.26 -11.74 -0.91
CA VAL A 78 0.34 -11.55 0.23
C VAL A 78 -0.20 -10.13 0.27
N HIS A 79 0.64 -9.10 0.03
CA HIS A 79 0.16 -7.72 -0.01
C HIS A 79 -0.76 -7.45 -1.19
N LEU A 80 -0.47 -7.98 -2.37
CA LEU A 80 -1.33 -7.83 -3.54
C LEU A 80 -2.69 -8.51 -3.33
N VAL A 81 -2.71 -9.73 -2.81
CA VAL A 81 -3.95 -10.43 -2.47
C VAL A 81 -4.74 -9.64 -1.42
N TRP A 82 -4.08 -9.19 -0.38
CA TRP A 82 -4.74 -8.45 0.69
C TRP A 82 -5.34 -7.14 0.22
N THR A 83 -4.53 -6.30 -0.45
CA THR A 83 -5.04 -5.03 -0.97
C THR A 83 -6.12 -5.25 -2.02
N GLY A 84 -6.01 -6.31 -2.83
CA GLY A 84 -7.03 -6.71 -3.79
C GLY A 84 -8.34 -7.12 -3.13
N VAL A 85 -8.30 -7.97 -2.10
CA VAL A 85 -9.48 -8.35 -1.32
C VAL A 85 -10.10 -7.15 -0.64
N SER A 86 -9.29 -6.26 -0.06
CA SER A 86 -9.76 -5.01 0.54
C SER A 86 -10.49 -4.13 -0.47
N ALA A 87 -9.98 -4.05 -1.69
CA ALA A 87 -10.58 -3.25 -2.76
C ALA A 87 -11.91 -3.81 -3.25
N LEU A 88 -11.99 -5.12 -3.47
CA LEU A 88 -13.23 -5.78 -3.90
C LEU A 88 -14.30 -5.71 -2.80
N ALA A 89 -13.91 -5.93 -1.54
CA ALA A 89 -14.83 -5.79 -0.42
C ALA A 89 -15.32 -4.34 -0.25
N THR A 90 -14.43 -3.34 -0.47
CA THR A 90 -14.81 -1.92 -0.48
C THR A 90 -15.83 -1.65 -1.57
N SER A 91 -15.60 -2.17 -2.79
CA SER A 91 -16.53 -2.05 -3.90
C SER A 91 -17.90 -2.61 -3.51
N PHE A 92 -17.96 -3.84 -3.02
CA PHE A 92 -19.22 -4.48 -2.63
C PHE A 92 -19.95 -3.73 -1.51
N ILE A 93 -19.24 -3.31 -0.46
CA ILE A 93 -19.87 -2.60 0.66
C ILE A 93 -20.38 -1.23 0.23
N ALA A 94 -19.61 -0.51 -0.59
CA ALA A 94 -19.96 0.85 -0.98
C ALA A 94 -21.09 0.90 -2.03
N THR A 95 -21.17 -0.07 -2.92
CA THR A 95 -22.06 0.00 -4.09
C THR A 95 -23.06 -1.15 -4.19
N GLY A 96 -22.88 -2.23 -3.43
CA GLY A 96 -23.66 -3.46 -3.56
C GLY A 96 -23.14 -4.40 -4.66
N GLU A 97 -22.13 -3.98 -5.44
CA GLU A 97 -21.61 -4.73 -6.58
C GLU A 97 -20.08 -4.85 -6.52
N ILE A 98 -19.55 -5.89 -7.18
CA ILE A 98 -18.11 -6.10 -7.29
C ILE A 98 -17.61 -5.54 -8.62
N TYR A 99 -16.84 -4.46 -8.56
CA TYR A 99 -16.20 -3.84 -9.72
C TYR A 99 -14.72 -4.27 -9.82
N TRP A 100 -14.43 -5.21 -10.71
CA TRP A 100 -13.08 -5.77 -10.88
C TRP A 100 -12.01 -4.74 -11.28
N ASN A 101 -12.42 -3.67 -11.94
CA ASN A 101 -11.50 -2.61 -12.36
C ASN A 101 -10.89 -1.83 -11.19
N VAL A 102 -11.45 -1.92 -9.98
CA VAL A 102 -10.84 -1.35 -8.77
C VAL A 102 -9.49 -1.99 -8.45
N LEU A 103 -9.26 -3.24 -8.91
CA LEU A 103 -7.98 -3.91 -8.75
C LEU A 103 -6.83 -3.17 -9.45
N LEU A 104 -7.13 -2.51 -10.58
CA LEU A 104 -6.13 -1.70 -11.27
C LEU A 104 -5.66 -0.52 -10.42
N ALA A 105 -6.58 0.13 -9.72
CA ALA A 105 -6.25 1.27 -8.86
C ALA A 105 -5.47 0.87 -7.60
N ILE A 106 -5.68 -0.35 -7.10
CA ILE A 106 -5.07 -0.79 -5.84
C ILE A 106 -3.73 -1.52 -6.01
N LEU A 107 -3.42 -2.00 -7.20
CA LEU A 107 -2.17 -2.69 -7.48
C LEU A 107 -0.93 -1.87 -7.07
N PRO A 108 -0.83 -0.56 -7.37
CA PRO A 108 0.26 0.28 -6.90
C PRO A 108 0.39 0.33 -5.38
N VAL A 109 -0.73 0.35 -4.66
CA VAL A 109 -0.74 0.37 -3.19
C VAL A 109 -0.16 -0.91 -2.62
N GLY A 110 -0.54 -2.06 -3.18
CA GLY A 110 -0.02 -3.37 -2.78
C GLY A 110 1.49 -3.51 -3.01
N LEU A 111 1.99 -2.99 -4.14
CA LEU A 111 3.42 -3.01 -4.44
C LEU A 111 4.24 -2.14 -3.47
N ILE A 112 3.79 -0.93 -3.12
CA ILE A 112 4.49 -0.11 -2.13
C ILE A 112 4.39 -0.72 -0.74
N ALA A 113 3.23 -1.28 -0.38
CA ALA A 113 3.02 -1.91 0.91
C ALA A 113 3.95 -3.10 1.14
N SER A 114 4.25 -3.89 0.10
CA SER A 114 5.17 -5.03 0.19
C SER A 114 6.57 -4.61 0.66
N GLY A 115 7.02 -3.42 0.28
CA GLY A 115 8.30 -2.87 0.69
C GLY A 115 8.48 -2.69 2.20
N ILE A 116 7.38 -2.57 2.96
CA ILE A 116 7.42 -2.46 4.43
C ILE A 116 7.96 -3.76 5.06
N THR A 117 7.67 -4.90 4.44
CA THR A 117 7.99 -6.23 4.96
C THR A 117 9.17 -6.90 4.28
N HIS A 118 9.87 -6.20 3.38
CA HIS A 118 11.05 -6.73 2.73
C HIS A 118 12.12 -7.15 3.74
N GLY A 119 12.76 -8.28 3.46
CA GLY A 119 13.87 -8.79 4.24
C GLY A 119 15.11 -7.89 4.14
N LYS A 120 16.18 -8.31 4.81
CA LYS A 120 17.49 -7.65 4.76
C LYS A 120 18.36 -8.26 3.65
N GLY A 121 19.22 -7.44 3.04
CA GLY A 121 20.24 -7.90 2.10
C GLY A 121 20.12 -7.27 0.71
N LYS A 122 21.14 -7.48 -0.09
CA LYS A 122 21.26 -6.86 -1.44
C LYS A 122 20.10 -7.23 -2.35
N THR A 123 19.68 -8.49 -2.34
CA THR A 123 18.55 -8.97 -3.17
C THR A 123 17.24 -8.30 -2.77
N ALA A 124 16.99 -8.12 -1.47
CA ALA A 124 15.80 -7.44 -0.98
C ALA A 124 15.80 -5.95 -1.39
N ALA A 125 16.96 -5.29 -1.30
CA ALA A 125 17.11 -3.89 -1.71
C ALA A 125 16.87 -3.71 -3.24
N GLN A 126 17.38 -4.63 -4.05
CA GLN A 126 17.15 -4.63 -5.49
C GLN A 126 15.66 -4.89 -5.83
N ALA A 127 15.03 -5.86 -5.17
CA ALA A 127 13.61 -6.15 -5.34
C ALA A 127 12.76 -4.91 -5.01
N TYR A 128 13.02 -4.26 -3.89
CA TYR A 128 12.32 -3.05 -3.49
C TYR A 128 12.47 -1.91 -4.51
N ALA A 129 13.69 -1.64 -4.98
CA ALA A 129 13.93 -0.61 -5.97
C ALA A 129 13.19 -0.91 -7.29
N PHE A 130 13.14 -2.17 -7.69
CA PHE A 130 12.43 -2.63 -8.87
C PHE A 130 10.91 -2.48 -8.73
N GLU A 131 10.34 -2.84 -7.59
CA GLU A 131 8.91 -2.68 -7.30
C GLU A 131 8.49 -1.21 -7.34
N VAL A 132 9.31 -0.33 -6.73
CA VAL A 132 9.09 1.12 -6.78
C VAL A 132 9.11 1.63 -8.22
N MET A 133 10.10 1.23 -9.02
CA MET A 133 10.21 1.63 -10.42
C MET A 133 9.01 1.15 -11.26
N ILE A 134 8.64 -0.12 -11.14
CA ILE A 134 7.49 -0.71 -11.84
C ILE A 134 6.21 0.03 -11.46
N ASN A 135 6.07 0.40 -10.20
CA ASN A 135 4.88 1.08 -9.72
C ASN A 135 4.65 2.44 -10.41
N TYR A 136 5.69 3.27 -10.52
CA TYR A 136 5.58 4.54 -11.23
C TYR A 136 5.42 4.36 -12.73
N LEU A 137 6.10 3.37 -13.33
CA LEU A 137 5.92 3.03 -14.73
C LEU A 137 4.47 2.61 -15.03
N TYR A 138 3.90 1.76 -14.18
CA TYR A 138 2.51 1.35 -14.27
C TYR A 138 1.55 2.54 -14.23
N LEU A 139 1.73 3.45 -13.27
CA LEU A 139 0.91 4.66 -13.18
C LEU A 139 1.04 5.53 -14.43
N ALA A 140 2.26 5.73 -14.92
CA ALA A 140 2.50 6.49 -16.16
C ALA A 140 1.75 5.89 -17.35
N VAL A 141 1.91 4.58 -17.55
CA VAL A 141 1.25 3.86 -18.64
C VAL A 141 -0.28 3.96 -18.50
N CYS A 142 -0.84 3.67 -17.33
CA CYS A 142 -2.28 3.74 -17.10
C CYS A 142 -2.85 5.15 -17.31
N SER A 143 -2.07 6.20 -17.00
CA SER A 143 -2.49 7.59 -17.23
C SER A 143 -2.43 7.95 -18.72
N ILE A 144 -1.39 7.50 -19.44
CA ILE A 144 -1.24 7.77 -20.89
C ILE A 144 -2.35 7.08 -21.70
N ILE A 145 -2.67 5.83 -21.40
CA ILE A 145 -3.72 5.08 -22.12
C ILE A 145 -5.14 5.39 -21.65
N GLY A 146 -5.31 6.31 -20.69
CA GLY A 146 -6.61 6.78 -20.22
C GLY A 146 -7.33 5.82 -19.25
N ILE A 147 -6.65 4.80 -18.72
CA ILE A 147 -7.21 3.93 -17.66
C ILE A 147 -7.37 4.74 -16.37
N PHE A 148 -6.39 5.60 -16.07
CA PHE A 148 -6.43 6.54 -14.95
C PHE A 148 -6.54 7.99 -15.45
N PRO A 149 -7.10 8.90 -14.64
CA PRO A 149 -7.15 10.30 -15.02
C PRO A 149 -5.74 10.90 -15.04
N ILE A 150 -5.52 11.88 -15.90
CA ILE A 150 -4.23 12.59 -16.01
C ILE A 150 -3.79 13.20 -14.67
N ALA A 151 -4.74 13.55 -13.80
CA ALA A 151 -4.47 14.07 -12.46
C ALA A 151 -3.59 13.14 -11.61
N THR A 152 -3.53 11.83 -11.92
CA THR A 152 -2.66 10.88 -11.22
C THR A 152 -1.16 11.18 -11.38
N ILE A 153 -0.79 12.05 -12.33
CA ILE A 153 0.58 12.57 -12.46
C ILE A 153 1.07 13.23 -11.17
N ILE A 154 0.18 13.81 -10.34
CA ILE A 154 0.59 14.41 -9.06
C ILE A 154 1.31 13.42 -8.13
N VAL A 155 1.03 12.13 -8.27
CA VAL A 155 1.68 11.06 -7.49
C VAL A 155 3.19 11.00 -7.75
N PHE A 156 3.66 11.46 -8.92
CA PHE A 156 5.10 11.51 -9.25
C PHE A 156 5.89 12.46 -8.34
N MET A 157 5.23 13.36 -7.63
CA MET A 157 5.87 14.17 -6.59
C MET A 157 6.43 13.34 -5.44
N THR A 158 6.02 12.07 -5.29
CA THR A 158 6.57 11.15 -4.28
C THR A 158 7.88 10.47 -4.71
N ILE A 159 8.30 10.61 -5.97
CA ILE A 159 9.54 10.00 -6.51
C ILE A 159 10.79 10.32 -5.66
N PRO A 160 11.04 11.57 -5.22
CA PRO A 160 12.21 11.86 -4.39
C PRO A 160 12.21 11.06 -3.08
N VAL A 161 11.04 10.90 -2.46
CA VAL A 161 10.89 10.11 -1.23
C VAL A 161 11.14 8.63 -1.53
N ALA A 162 10.60 8.11 -2.62
CA ALA A 162 10.77 6.73 -3.05
C ALA A 162 12.25 6.39 -3.34
N ILE A 163 12.97 7.30 -4.03
CA ILE A 163 14.42 7.18 -4.26
C ILE A 163 15.17 7.19 -2.93
N GLY A 164 14.77 8.07 -2.00
CA GLY A 164 15.34 8.13 -0.66
C GLY A 164 15.19 6.81 0.10
N CYS A 165 14.01 6.20 0.05
CA CYS A 165 13.75 4.88 0.65
C CYS A 165 14.62 3.79 0.00
N SER A 166 14.69 3.75 -1.32
CA SER A 166 15.51 2.76 -2.06
C SER A 166 17.01 2.90 -1.72
N LYS A 167 17.54 4.12 -1.69
CA LYS A 167 18.92 4.38 -1.28
C LYS A 167 19.19 3.95 0.16
N THR A 168 18.27 4.26 1.09
CA THR A 168 18.40 3.86 2.49
C THR A 168 18.44 2.34 2.62
N MET A 169 17.62 1.64 1.83
CA MET A 169 17.62 0.18 1.82
C MET A 169 18.93 -0.40 1.25
N MET A 170 19.46 0.16 0.19
CA MET A 170 20.77 -0.26 -0.36
C MET A 170 21.91 -0.02 0.63
N ASN A 171 21.94 1.15 1.25
CA ASN A 171 22.96 1.48 2.24
C ASN A 171 22.86 0.64 3.52
N SER A 172 21.66 0.15 3.88
CA SER A 172 21.46 -0.73 5.03
C SER A 172 22.13 -2.10 4.88
N VAL A 173 22.46 -2.49 3.65
CA VAL A 173 23.23 -3.72 3.35
C VAL A 173 24.67 -3.58 3.81
N GLU A 174 25.25 -2.37 3.75
CA GLU A 174 26.65 -2.09 4.06
C GLU A 174 26.84 -1.59 5.50
N GLY A 175 25.82 -0.93 6.10
CA GLY A 175 25.97 -0.10 7.29
C GLY A 175 25.35 -0.61 8.60
N GLY A 176 24.79 -1.83 8.68
CA GLY A 176 24.32 -2.43 9.94
C GLY A 176 22.91 -2.00 10.42
N SER A 177 22.51 -2.52 11.58
CA SER A 177 21.12 -2.64 12.07
C SER A 177 20.33 -1.36 12.37
N HIS A 178 20.95 -0.19 12.47
CA HIS A 178 20.26 1.06 12.82
C HIS A 178 19.44 1.63 11.64
N LEU A 179 19.93 1.46 10.41
CA LEU A 179 19.26 1.96 9.19
C LEU A 179 17.97 1.19 8.83
N THR A 180 17.87 -0.07 9.25
CA THR A 180 16.69 -0.89 8.92
C THR A 180 15.43 -0.53 9.72
N ARG A 181 15.57 0.08 10.91
CA ARG A 181 14.43 0.54 11.72
C ARG A 181 13.73 1.72 11.04
N ASP A 182 14.52 2.67 10.54
CA ASP A 182 14.00 3.85 9.85
C ASP A 182 13.35 3.51 8.50
N LEU A 183 13.76 2.41 7.88
CA LEU A 183 13.27 2.03 6.56
C LEU A 183 11.78 1.69 6.57
N GLY A 184 11.33 0.89 7.54
CA GLY A 184 9.89 0.55 7.67
C GLY A 184 9.02 1.80 7.84
N ALA A 185 9.44 2.72 8.72
CA ALA A 185 8.74 3.99 8.92
C ALA A 185 8.77 4.88 7.67
N ARG A 186 9.89 4.95 6.96
CA ARG A 186 10.00 5.73 5.70
C ARG A 186 9.14 5.14 4.60
N THR A 187 9.10 3.81 4.46
CA THR A 187 8.24 3.16 3.47
C THR A 187 6.77 3.32 3.81
N ALA A 188 6.39 3.28 5.10
CA ALA A 188 5.05 3.57 5.54
C ALA A 188 4.65 5.03 5.24
N ASN A 189 5.55 5.99 5.45
CA ASN A 189 5.33 7.39 5.08
C ASN A 189 5.19 7.56 3.56
N LEU A 190 6.01 6.86 2.77
CA LEU A 190 5.87 6.84 1.31
C LEU A 190 4.49 6.29 0.91
N LEU A 191 4.06 5.17 1.52
CA LEU A 191 2.75 4.59 1.28
C LEU A 191 1.63 5.60 1.55
N HIS A 192 1.65 6.27 2.72
CA HIS A 192 0.64 7.26 3.07
C HIS A 192 0.61 8.43 2.09
N LEU A 193 1.77 9.01 1.76
CA LEU A 193 1.87 10.14 0.85
C LEU A 193 1.39 9.76 -0.56
N PHE A 194 1.87 8.63 -1.07
CA PHE A 194 1.52 8.09 -2.38
C PHE A 194 0.02 7.83 -2.50
N THR A 195 -0.56 7.11 -1.54
CA THR A 195 -1.98 6.73 -1.56
C THR A 195 -2.89 7.92 -1.35
N THR A 196 -2.50 8.89 -0.51
CA THR A 196 -3.24 10.13 -0.33
C THR A 196 -3.28 10.94 -1.63
N LEU A 197 -2.14 11.12 -2.30
CA LEU A 197 -2.10 11.83 -3.58
C LEU A 197 -2.87 11.09 -4.67
N LEU A 198 -2.81 9.76 -4.69
CA LEU A 198 -3.58 8.95 -5.64
C LEU A 198 -5.09 9.08 -5.41
N ALA A 199 -5.54 9.03 -4.17
CA ALA A 199 -6.93 9.22 -3.80
C ALA A 199 -7.43 10.62 -4.14
N VAL A 200 -6.63 11.65 -3.85
CA VAL A 200 -6.93 13.04 -4.22
C VAL A 200 -7.02 13.19 -5.73
N ALA A 201 -6.11 12.57 -6.49
CA ALA A 201 -6.13 12.61 -7.95
C ALA A 201 -7.42 12.03 -8.53
N PHE A 202 -7.89 10.89 -8.02
CA PHE A 202 -9.16 10.29 -8.41
C PHE A 202 -10.35 11.20 -8.01
N ALA A 203 -10.33 11.73 -6.79
CA ALA A 203 -11.42 12.58 -6.31
C ALA A 203 -11.54 13.87 -7.12
N VAL A 204 -10.43 14.54 -7.40
CA VAL A 204 -10.39 15.78 -8.18
C VAL A 204 -10.80 15.54 -9.64
N ALA A 205 -10.35 14.44 -10.22
CA ALA A 205 -10.68 14.07 -11.61
C ALA A 205 -12.19 13.82 -11.84
N ARG A 206 -12.98 13.69 -10.77
CA ARG A 206 -14.44 13.62 -10.85
C ARG A 206 -15.06 14.94 -11.29
N PHE A 207 -14.39 16.05 -10.98
CA PHE A 207 -14.92 17.40 -11.20
C PHE A 207 -14.31 18.10 -12.44
N ILE A 208 -13.34 17.45 -13.08
CA ILE A 208 -12.72 17.93 -14.33
C ILE A 208 -13.27 17.14 -15.51
#